data_ca01fe9d27a6a6f778f06d1513807d58
#
_entry.id   ca01fe9d27a6a6f778f06d1513807d58
#
_cell.length_a   1.000
_cell.length_b   1.000
_cell.length_c   1.000
_cell.angle_alpha   90.00
_cell.angle_beta   90.00
_cell.angle_gamma   90.00
#
_symmetry.space_group_name_H-M   'P 1'
#
loop_
_entity.id
_entity.type
_entity.pdbx_description
1 polymer ?
#
loop_
_entity_poly.entity_id
_entity_poly.type
_entity_poly.pdbx_seq_one_letter_code
_entity_poly.pdbx_strand_id
1 'polypeptide(L)'
;MTGTLAGKTAIVTGAASGIGEAIAKLYHAEGAQVLAVDLAEPGLPADARMALLAMDVTAGDAPDAIIAAAQAAFGGLDILVNNAGICLPGSIEDQSLESWDRVFEVNVRALFRITQAAVPLMKAKGWGRILNLGSIMSDFGGPSLCAYGASKHAVAGFTKSLAVDLGAYGITANYLQPSAIWTGMSKPFMEDPDFRAYWEGKAPAGYIGEPEDVAAPALFLASDAARFVSGMGFRICGGAMARF
;
A
#
# COMPACT_ATOMS: atom_id res chain seq x y z
N MET A 1 26.15 -1.74 6.88
CA MET A 1 25.24 -0.97 6.01
C MET A 1 24.36 -0.10 6.89
N THR A 2 24.39 1.19 6.67
CA THR A 2 23.71 2.20 7.49
C THR A 2 22.54 2.79 6.70
N GLY A 3 21.52 1.99 6.40
CA GLY A 3 20.27 2.49 5.80
C GLY A 3 19.21 2.73 6.87
N THR A 4 18.21 3.53 6.55
CA THR A 4 17.08 3.91 7.43
C THR A 4 16.31 2.71 7.98
N LEU A 5 16.27 1.60 7.24
CA LEU A 5 15.58 0.35 7.58
C LEU A 5 16.54 -0.83 7.81
N ALA A 6 17.82 -0.55 8.12
CA ALA A 6 18.80 -1.60 8.33
C ALA A 6 18.34 -2.57 9.45
N GLY A 7 18.35 -3.88 9.14
CA GLY A 7 17.93 -4.94 10.06
C GLY A 7 16.42 -5.10 10.27
N LYS A 8 15.59 -4.36 9.50
CA LYS A 8 14.13 -4.54 9.48
C LYS A 8 13.72 -5.51 8.40
N THR A 9 12.67 -6.28 8.67
CA THR A 9 12.02 -7.18 7.70
C THR A 9 10.69 -6.57 7.26
N ALA A 10 10.50 -6.41 5.97
CA ALA A 10 9.30 -5.86 5.37
C ALA A 10 8.59 -6.86 4.45
N ILE A 11 7.27 -6.89 4.48
CA ILE A 11 6.41 -7.48 3.45
C ILE A 11 5.82 -6.34 2.63
N VAL A 12 5.87 -6.43 1.29
CA VAL A 12 5.22 -5.50 0.38
C VAL A 12 4.34 -6.31 -0.58
N THR A 13 3.03 -6.11 -0.53
CA THR A 13 2.08 -6.73 -1.46
C THR A 13 1.84 -5.86 -2.68
N GLY A 14 1.54 -6.47 -3.84
CA GLY A 14 1.43 -5.73 -5.11
C GLY A 14 2.78 -5.17 -5.57
N ALA A 15 3.86 -5.94 -5.39
CA ALA A 15 5.23 -5.48 -5.56
C ALA A 15 5.82 -5.73 -6.96
N ALA A 16 5.05 -6.30 -7.91
CA ALA A 16 5.55 -6.56 -9.27
C ALA A 16 5.60 -5.31 -10.14
N SER A 17 4.92 -4.22 -9.76
CA SER A 17 4.87 -3.00 -10.54
C SER A 17 4.52 -1.75 -9.73
N GLY A 18 4.74 -0.56 -10.30
CA GLY A 18 4.25 0.71 -9.81
C GLY A 18 4.68 1.03 -8.38
N ILE A 19 3.74 1.47 -7.55
CA ILE A 19 4.02 1.95 -6.18
C ILE A 19 4.63 0.84 -5.32
N GLY A 20 4.11 -0.39 -5.38
CA GLY A 20 4.63 -1.49 -4.59
C GLY A 20 6.07 -1.86 -4.96
N GLU A 21 6.38 -1.89 -6.24
CA GLU A 21 7.74 -2.12 -6.74
C GLU A 21 8.71 -1.02 -6.28
N ALA A 22 8.31 0.26 -6.38
CA ALA A 22 9.12 1.38 -5.94
C ALA A 22 9.38 1.34 -4.42
N ILE A 23 8.36 1.00 -3.62
CA ILE A 23 8.52 0.81 -2.17
C ILE A 23 9.48 -0.34 -1.87
N ALA A 24 9.31 -1.50 -2.51
CA ALA A 24 10.17 -2.66 -2.30
C ALA A 24 11.64 -2.36 -2.62
N LYS A 25 11.90 -1.71 -3.77
CA LYS A 25 13.23 -1.27 -4.18
C LYS A 25 13.85 -0.29 -3.17
N LEU A 26 13.09 0.72 -2.75
CA LEU A 26 13.58 1.73 -1.81
C LEU A 26 13.88 1.12 -0.43
N TYR A 27 13.00 0.26 0.08
CA TYR A 27 13.21 -0.40 1.38
C TYR A 27 14.45 -1.30 1.34
N HIS A 28 14.64 -2.05 0.25
CA HIS A 28 15.84 -2.88 0.04
C HIS A 28 17.11 -2.01 -0.03
N ALA A 29 17.09 -0.90 -0.76
CA ALA A 29 18.20 0.05 -0.84
C ALA A 29 18.55 0.65 0.53
N GLU A 30 17.52 0.88 1.37
CA GLU A 30 17.63 1.40 2.73
C GLU A 30 17.95 0.31 3.79
N GLY A 31 18.37 -0.87 3.35
CA GLY A 31 18.91 -1.92 4.21
C GLY A 31 17.90 -2.90 4.77
N ALA A 32 16.63 -2.81 4.41
CA ALA A 32 15.63 -3.79 4.82
C ALA A 32 15.82 -5.14 4.13
N GLN A 33 15.36 -6.21 4.78
CA GLN A 33 15.03 -7.48 4.18
C GLN A 33 13.59 -7.39 3.66
N VAL A 34 13.33 -7.67 2.39
CA VAL A 34 12.03 -7.45 1.76
C VAL A 34 11.48 -8.74 1.17
N LEU A 35 10.30 -9.16 1.60
CA LEU A 35 9.47 -10.13 0.88
C LEU A 35 8.54 -9.35 -0.06
N ALA A 36 8.81 -9.41 -1.36
CA ALA A 36 7.98 -8.85 -2.41
C ALA A 36 6.93 -9.87 -2.85
N VAL A 37 5.65 -9.54 -2.69
CA VAL A 37 4.52 -10.44 -2.96
C VAL A 37 3.66 -9.85 -4.08
N ASP A 38 3.32 -10.63 -5.10
CA ASP A 38 2.37 -10.24 -6.14
C ASP A 38 1.70 -11.48 -6.74
N LEU A 39 0.64 -11.26 -7.53
CA LEU A 39 -0.04 -12.33 -8.28
C LEU A 39 0.89 -12.99 -9.32
N ALA A 40 1.70 -12.18 -10.00
CA ALA A 40 2.81 -12.64 -10.82
C ALA A 40 4.13 -12.55 -10.04
N GLU A 41 5.12 -13.34 -10.44
CA GLU A 41 6.45 -13.24 -9.83
C GLU A 41 7.00 -11.81 -10.05
N PRO A 42 7.35 -11.08 -8.98
CA PRO A 42 7.91 -9.74 -9.11
C PRO A 42 9.24 -9.77 -9.89
N GLY A 43 9.39 -8.89 -10.87
CA GLY A 43 10.60 -8.75 -11.68
C GLY A 43 11.78 -8.08 -10.94
N LEU A 44 11.82 -8.19 -9.63
CA LEU A 44 12.87 -7.63 -8.78
C LEU A 44 14.06 -8.60 -8.69
N PRO A 45 15.30 -8.11 -8.58
CA PRO A 45 16.45 -8.97 -8.38
C PRO A 45 16.39 -9.62 -6.99
N ALA A 46 16.30 -10.95 -6.96
CA ALA A 46 16.40 -11.69 -5.71
C ALA A 46 17.85 -11.74 -5.21
N ASP A 47 18.04 -11.49 -3.92
CA ASP A 47 19.33 -11.60 -3.24
C ASP A 47 19.13 -12.03 -1.76
N ALA A 48 20.18 -11.97 -0.95
CA ALA A 48 20.11 -12.33 0.47
C ALA A 48 19.12 -11.48 1.30
N ARG A 49 18.65 -10.35 0.77
CA ARG A 49 17.72 -9.42 1.42
C ARG A 49 16.45 -9.15 0.61
N MET A 50 16.30 -9.76 -0.57
CA MET A 50 15.10 -9.65 -1.41
C MET A 50 14.60 -11.04 -1.77
N ALA A 51 13.49 -11.44 -1.18
CA ALA A 51 12.76 -12.66 -1.52
C ALA A 51 11.50 -12.32 -2.33
N LEU A 52 11.14 -13.18 -3.27
CA LEU A 52 10.00 -13.01 -4.16
C LEU A 52 8.97 -14.13 -3.91
N LEU A 53 7.70 -13.77 -3.89
CA LEU A 53 6.60 -14.72 -3.72
C LEU A 53 5.47 -14.41 -4.70
N ALA A 54 5.22 -15.35 -5.63
CA ALA A 54 4.01 -15.31 -6.45
C ALA A 54 2.81 -15.84 -5.64
N MET A 55 1.84 -14.97 -5.32
CA MET A 55 0.69 -15.29 -4.48
C MET A 55 -0.50 -14.38 -4.77
N ASP A 56 -1.68 -14.96 -4.99
CA ASP A 56 -2.93 -14.20 -4.94
C ASP A 56 -3.25 -13.86 -3.48
N VAL A 57 -3.20 -12.59 -3.13
CA VAL A 57 -3.49 -12.10 -1.77
C VAL A 57 -4.92 -12.46 -1.30
N THR A 58 -5.82 -12.81 -2.22
CA THR A 58 -7.21 -13.21 -1.92
C THR A 58 -7.35 -14.72 -1.66
N ALA A 59 -6.33 -15.52 -1.96
CA ALA A 59 -6.38 -16.97 -1.70
C ALA A 59 -6.62 -17.28 -0.21
N GLY A 60 -7.27 -18.41 0.05
CA GLY A 60 -7.67 -18.81 1.41
C GLY A 60 -6.50 -18.94 2.38
N ASP A 61 -5.37 -19.40 1.90
CA ASP A 61 -4.12 -19.64 2.63
C ASP A 61 -3.10 -18.50 2.53
N ALA A 62 -3.38 -17.45 1.72
CA ALA A 62 -2.42 -16.38 1.45
C ALA A 62 -1.86 -15.71 2.72
N PRO A 63 -2.66 -15.36 3.76
CA PRO A 63 -2.10 -14.74 4.94
C PRO A 63 -1.03 -15.58 5.62
N ASP A 64 -1.32 -16.86 5.84
CA ASP A 64 -0.39 -17.79 6.51
C ASP A 64 0.85 -18.06 5.65
N ALA A 65 0.66 -18.26 4.34
CA ALA A 65 1.76 -18.51 3.41
C ALA A 65 2.71 -17.31 3.30
N ILE A 66 2.18 -16.06 3.22
CA ILE A 66 2.98 -14.84 3.16
C ILE A 66 3.79 -14.65 4.46
N ILE A 67 3.16 -14.84 5.62
CA ILE A 67 3.86 -14.72 6.90
C ILE A 67 4.92 -15.81 7.06
N ALA A 68 4.61 -17.06 6.72
CA ALA A 68 5.55 -18.16 6.77
C ALA A 68 6.75 -17.94 5.85
N ALA A 69 6.54 -17.40 4.65
CA ALA A 69 7.62 -17.06 3.72
C ALA A 69 8.55 -16.00 4.28
N ALA A 70 8.03 -14.95 4.90
CA ALA A 70 8.85 -13.90 5.53
C ALA A 70 9.65 -14.45 6.72
N GLN A 71 9.04 -15.31 7.54
CA GLN A 71 9.72 -15.96 8.66
C GLN A 71 10.82 -16.91 8.20
N ALA A 72 10.56 -17.71 7.16
CA ALA A 72 11.53 -18.63 6.61
C ALA A 72 12.72 -17.92 5.96
N ALA A 73 12.47 -16.83 5.22
CA ALA A 73 13.52 -16.09 4.53
C ALA A 73 14.35 -15.21 5.49
N PHE A 74 13.71 -14.59 6.49
CA PHE A 74 14.31 -13.49 7.25
C PHE A 74 14.13 -13.57 8.77
N GLY A 75 13.45 -14.58 9.27
CA GLY A 75 13.31 -14.84 10.71
C GLY A 75 12.23 -14.00 11.43
N GLY A 76 11.46 -13.17 10.73
CA GLY A 76 10.41 -12.36 11.37
C GLY A 76 9.75 -11.34 10.46
N LEU A 77 9.03 -10.39 11.09
CA LEU A 77 8.34 -9.29 10.42
C LEU A 77 8.37 -8.04 11.28
N ASP A 78 8.67 -6.91 10.68
CA ASP A 78 8.68 -5.58 11.29
C ASP A 78 7.73 -4.61 10.57
N ILE A 79 7.67 -4.67 9.23
CA ILE A 79 6.94 -3.72 8.41
C ILE A 79 5.99 -4.48 7.47
N LEU A 80 4.72 -4.09 7.45
CA LEU A 80 3.74 -4.59 6.49
C LEU A 80 3.25 -3.44 5.62
N VAL A 81 3.44 -3.56 4.30
CA VAL A 81 2.88 -2.66 3.31
C VAL A 81 1.79 -3.38 2.52
N ASN A 82 0.54 -3.10 2.85
CA ASN A 82 -0.62 -3.57 2.11
C ASN A 82 -0.85 -2.64 0.92
N ASN A 83 -0.18 -2.91 -0.19
CA ASN A 83 -0.27 -2.12 -1.41
C ASN A 83 -1.11 -2.78 -2.50
N ALA A 84 -1.23 -4.10 -2.52
CA ALA A 84 -2.08 -4.81 -3.49
C ALA A 84 -3.49 -4.20 -3.54
N GLY A 85 -3.97 -3.92 -4.75
CA GLY A 85 -5.27 -3.31 -4.93
C GLY A 85 -5.67 -3.22 -6.40
N ILE A 86 -6.97 -3.09 -6.64
CA ILE A 86 -7.56 -2.95 -7.97
C ILE A 86 -8.55 -1.79 -8.00
N CYS A 87 -8.75 -1.25 -9.20
CA CYS A 87 -9.80 -0.29 -9.50
C CYS A 87 -10.63 -0.83 -10.67
N LEU A 88 -11.90 -1.10 -10.44
CA LEU A 88 -12.87 -1.50 -11.47
C LEU A 88 -13.93 -0.38 -11.55
N PRO A 89 -13.83 0.50 -12.57
CA PRO A 89 -14.75 1.62 -12.71
C PRO A 89 -16.20 1.15 -12.94
N GLY A 90 -17.16 1.90 -12.40
CA GLY A 90 -18.58 1.70 -12.59
C GLY A 90 -19.37 2.78 -11.87
N SER A 91 -20.40 3.35 -12.53
CA SER A 91 -21.38 4.21 -11.88
C SER A 91 -22.24 3.38 -10.93
N ILE A 92 -23.08 4.03 -10.13
CA ILE A 92 -24.00 3.28 -9.25
C ILE A 92 -24.99 2.40 -10.04
N GLU A 93 -25.31 2.79 -11.27
CA GLU A 93 -26.23 2.06 -12.14
C GLU A 93 -25.54 0.91 -12.88
N ASP A 94 -24.25 1.05 -13.20
CA ASP A 94 -23.49 0.09 -14.03
C ASP A 94 -22.57 -0.82 -13.21
N GLN A 95 -22.30 -0.51 -11.93
CA GLN A 95 -21.43 -1.32 -11.08
C GLN A 95 -22.09 -2.69 -10.81
N SER A 96 -21.52 -3.76 -11.37
CA SER A 96 -22.00 -5.10 -11.07
C SER A 96 -21.62 -5.51 -9.62
N LEU A 97 -22.42 -6.40 -9.01
CA LEU A 97 -22.10 -6.97 -7.71
C LEU A 97 -20.78 -7.75 -7.75
N GLU A 98 -20.50 -8.45 -8.83
CA GLU A 98 -19.24 -9.18 -9.00
C GLU A 98 -18.03 -8.23 -8.95
N SER A 99 -18.08 -7.11 -9.69
CA SER A 99 -17.01 -6.08 -9.65
C SER A 99 -16.90 -5.42 -8.29
N TRP A 100 -18.04 -5.13 -7.64
CA TRP A 100 -18.06 -4.61 -6.27
C TRP A 100 -17.39 -5.57 -5.30
N ASP A 101 -17.80 -6.83 -5.29
CA ASP A 101 -17.26 -7.86 -4.40
C ASP A 101 -15.77 -8.09 -4.66
N ARG A 102 -15.34 -8.11 -5.92
CA ARG A 102 -13.93 -8.27 -6.27
C ARG A 102 -13.08 -7.11 -5.76
N VAL A 103 -13.54 -5.88 -5.87
CA VAL A 103 -12.85 -4.70 -5.32
C VAL A 103 -12.71 -4.82 -3.80
N PHE A 104 -13.77 -5.19 -3.09
CA PHE A 104 -13.72 -5.35 -1.64
C PHE A 104 -12.88 -6.54 -1.20
N GLU A 105 -12.91 -7.65 -1.94
CA GLU A 105 -12.08 -8.83 -1.63
C GLU A 105 -10.59 -8.49 -1.68
N VAL A 106 -10.14 -7.77 -2.72
CA VAL A 106 -8.73 -7.40 -2.86
C VAL A 106 -8.35 -6.24 -1.95
N ASN A 107 -9.11 -5.12 -2.02
CA ASN A 107 -8.70 -3.87 -1.39
C ASN A 107 -8.93 -3.82 0.12
N VAL A 108 -9.84 -4.64 0.63
CA VAL A 108 -10.27 -4.58 2.04
C VAL A 108 -10.06 -5.91 2.75
N ARG A 109 -10.65 -7.00 2.24
CA ARG A 109 -10.65 -8.28 2.93
C ARG A 109 -9.27 -8.92 2.97
N ALA A 110 -8.55 -8.94 1.85
CA ALA A 110 -7.18 -9.46 1.79
C ALA A 110 -6.25 -8.67 2.72
N LEU A 111 -6.31 -7.35 2.66
CA LEU A 111 -5.57 -6.44 3.53
C LEU A 111 -5.85 -6.72 5.02
N PHE A 112 -7.11 -6.87 5.40
CA PHE A 112 -7.51 -7.22 6.77
C PHE A 112 -6.87 -8.56 7.21
N ARG A 113 -7.01 -9.61 6.40
CA ARG A 113 -6.54 -10.97 6.72
C ARG A 113 -5.02 -11.02 6.88
N ILE A 114 -4.27 -10.39 5.98
CA ILE A 114 -2.80 -10.35 6.05
C ILE A 114 -2.37 -9.56 7.29
N THR A 115 -3.03 -8.42 7.57
CA THR A 115 -2.74 -7.64 8.78
C THR A 115 -3.01 -8.44 10.05
N GLN A 116 -4.12 -9.19 10.10
CA GLN A 116 -4.47 -10.04 11.23
C GLN A 116 -3.39 -11.11 11.49
N ALA A 117 -2.85 -11.72 10.45
CA ALA A 117 -1.78 -12.71 10.56
C ALA A 117 -0.41 -12.08 10.94
N ALA A 118 -0.14 -10.84 10.53
CA ALA A 118 1.10 -10.12 10.82
C ALA A 118 1.20 -9.59 12.26
N VAL A 119 0.10 -9.11 12.82
CA VAL A 119 0.05 -8.41 14.12
C VAL A 119 0.64 -9.21 15.28
N PRO A 120 0.41 -10.54 15.44
CA PRO A 120 1.01 -11.30 16.54
C PRO A 120 2.55 -11.24 16.57
N LEU A 121 3.21 -11.25 15.41
CA LEU A 121 4.68 -11.16 15.32
C LEU A 121 5.18 -9.78 15.76
N MET A 122 4.50 -8.71 15.33
CA MET A 122 4.83 -7.35 15.69
C MET A 122 4.59 -7.11 17.20
N LYS A 123 3.49 -7.63 17.76
CA LYS A 123 3.19 -7.55 19.20
C LYS A 123 4.26 -8.26 20.04
N ALA A 124 4.71 -9.44 19.62
CA ALA A 124 5.76 -10.18 20.32
C ALA A 124 7.10 -9.42 20.38
N LYS A 125 7.39 -8.60 19.35
CA LYS A 125 8.58 -7.73 19.30
C LYS A 125 8.39 -6.39 20.04
N GLY A 126 7.16 -5.95 20.33
CA GLY A 126 6.87 -4.62 20.83
C GLY A 126 7.20 -3.50 19.84
N TRP A 127 7.22 -3.81 18.54
CA TRP A 127 7.53 -2.90 17.45
C TRP A 127 6.86 -3.35 16.14
N GLY A 128 6.31 -2.40 15.41
CA GLY A 128 5.74 -2.67 14.08
C GLY A 128 5.37 -1.41 13.32
N ARG A 129 5.32 -1.52 12.00
CA ARG A 129 4.84 -0.48 11.09
C ARG A 129 3.89 -1.09 10.07
N ILE A 130 2.67 -0.58 10.03
CA ILE A 130 1.65 -1.01 9.07
C ILE A 130 1.33 0.18 8.17
N LEU A 131 1.53 0.02 6.87
CA LEU A 131 1.22 1.00 5.85
C LEU A 131 0.18 0.40 4.89
N ASN A 132 -0.95 1.09 4.76
CA ASN A 132 -2.02 0.67 3.87
C ASN A 132 -2.13 1.63 2.68
N LEU A 133 -2.29 1.11 1.46
CA LEU A 133 -2.52 1.94 0.28
C LEU A 133 -3.99 2.37 0.23
N GLY A 134 -4.22 3.60 0.72
CA GLY A 134 -5.43 4.36 0.46
C GLY A 134 -5.43 4.97 -0.94
N SER A 135 -6.00 6.13 -1.03
CA SER A 135 -6.06 7.02 -2.20
C SER A 135 -6.55 8.39 -1.71
N ILE A 136 -6.48 9.43 -2.51
CA ILE A 136 -7.30 10.62 -2.27
C ILE A 136 -8.79 10.25 -2.16
N MET A 137 -9.22 9.15 -2.81
CA MET A 137 -10.57 8.58 -2.67
C MET A 137 -10.84 7.96 -1.29
N SER A 138 -9.94 8.07 -0.34
CA SER A 138 -10.20 7.75 1.07
C SER A 138 -10.93 8.86 1.82
N ASP A 139 -10.95 10.07 1.26
CA ASP A 139 -11.62 11.25 1.82
C ASP A 139 -12.63 11.88 0.83
N PHE A 140 -12.53 11.56 -0.46
CA PHE A 140 -13.33 12.16 -1.53
C PHE A 140 -13.98 11.10 -2.42
N GLY A 141 -15.04 11.49 -3.13
CA GLY A 141 -15.66 10.70 -4.19
C GLY A 141 -15.09 11.06 -5.56
N GLY A 142 -15.27 10.15 -6.50
CA GLY A 142 -14.96 10.36 -7.91
C GLY A 142 -16.03 9.75 -8.81
N PRO A 143 -16.27 10.29 -10.01
CA PRO A 143 -17.25 9.72 -10.94
C PRO A 143 -16.85 8.29 -11.32
N SER A 144 -17.84 7.42 -11.42
CA SER A 144 -17.66 6.01 -11.78
C SER A 144 -16.66 5.23 -10.90
N LEU A 145 -16.52 5.60 -9.63
CA LEU A 145 -15.60 4.98 -8.67
C LEU A 145 -16.31 4.51 -7.40
N CYS A 146 -17.60 4.11 -7.46
CA CYS A 146 -18.37 3.81 -6.25
C CYS A 146 -17.77 2.66 -5.43
N ALA A 147 -17.43 1.52 -6.03
CA ALA A 147 -16.78 0.41 -5.32
C ALA A 147 -15.36 0.78 -4.82
N TYR A 148 -14.57 1.38 -5.72
CA TYR A 148 -13.20 1.79 -5.38
C TYR A 148 -13.18 2.82 -4.25
N GLY A 149 -13.96 3.90 -4.38
CA GLY A 149 -14.06 4.95 -3.36
C GLY A 149 -14.50 4.39 -2.01
N ALA A 150 -15.55 3.56 -1.98
CA ALA A 150 -16.01 2.89 -0.78
C ALA A 150 -14.91 2.03 -0.14
N SER A 151 -14.18 1.25 -0.94
CA SER A 151 -13.06 0.42 -0.45
C SER A 151 -11.94 1.26 0.15
N LYS A 152 -11.61 2.43 -0.44
CA LYS A 152 -10.54 3.30 0.06
C LYS A 152 -10.94 4.07 1.32
N HIS A 153 -12.22 4.41 1.50
CA HIS A 153 -12.76 4.88 2.78
C HIS A 153 -12.68 3.80 3.86
N ALA A 154 -13.01 2.54 3.51
CA ALA A 154 -12.88 1.41 4.43
C ALA A 154 -11.43 1.22 4.90
N VAL A 155 -10.44 1.33 4.01
CA VAL A 155 -9.01 1.28 4.36
C VAL A 155 -8.63 2.39 5.35
N ALA A 156 -9.12 3.62 5.15
CA ALA A 156 -8.86 4.72 6.08
C ALA A 156 -9.45 4.46 7.48
N GLY A 157 -10.73 4.02 7.54
CA GLY A 157 -11.39 3.67 8.80
C GLY A 157 -10.69 2.52 9.53
N PHE A 158 -10.35 1.46 8.81
CA PHE A 158 -9.61 0.32 9.35
C PHE A 158 -8.25 0.72 9.91
N THR A 159 -7.49 1.55 9.19
CA THR A 159 -6.17 2.02 9.63
C THR A 159 -6.25 2.83 10.93
N LYS A 160 -7.26 3.69 11.07
CA LYS A 160 -7.48 4.46 12.30
C LYS A 160 -7.78 3.55 13.50
N SER A 161 -8.59 2.50 13.29
CA SER A 161 -8.86 1.50 14.33
C SER A 161 -7.60 0.74 14.72
N LEU A 162 -6.78 0.30 13.75
CA LEU A 162 -5.48 -0.34 14.02
C LEU A 162 -4.56 0.55 14.86
N ALA A 163 -4.50 1.85 14.57
CA ALA A 163 -3.66 2.78 15.30
C ALA A 163 -4.04 2.85 16.79
N VAL A 164 -5.34 2.80 17.09
CA VAL A 164 -5.86 2.78 18.47
C VAL A 164 -5.57 1.43 19.14
N ASP A 165 -5.86 0.32 18.47
CA ASP A 165 -5.75 -1.03 19.03
C ASP A 165 -4.29 -1.44 19.29
N LEU A 166 -3.37 -0.94 18.47
CA LEU A 166 -1.99 -1.44 18.42
C LEU A 166 -0.96 -0.47 19.03
N GLY A 167 -1.35 0.76 19.32
CA GLY A 167 -0.42 1.78 19.83
C GLY A 167 0.30 1.38 21.12
N ALA A 168 -0.40 0.72 22.05
CA ALA A 168 0.17 0.24 23.31
C ALA A 168 1.29 -0.83 23.12
N TYR A 169 1.38 -1.42 21.92
CA TYR A 169 2.41 -2.42 21.58
C TYR A 169 3.56 -1.83 20.76
N GLY A 170 3.69 -0.50 20.66
CA GLY A 170 4.74 0.15 19.88
C GLY A 170 4.56 0.03 18.36
N ILE A 171 3.34 -0.30 17.90
CA ILE A 171 2.99 -0.46 16.49
C ILE A 171 2.26 0.79 16.01
N THR A 172 2.70 1.35 14.89
CA THR A 172 1.97 2.42 14.20
C THR A 172 1.29 1.89 12.95
N ALA A 173 0.12 2.46 12.63
CA ALA A 173 -0.61 2.16 11.41
C ALA A 173 -0.99 3.47 10.71
N ASN A 174 -0.61 3.61 9.42
CA ASN A 174 -0.88 4.78 8.61
C ASN A 174 -1.34 4.36 7.20
N TYR A 175 -1.92 5.30 6.46
CA TYR A 175 -2.30 5.04 5.07
C TYR A 175 -1.80 6.13 4.14
N LEU A 176 -1.34 5.73 2.96
CA LEU A 176 -0.89 6.63 1.92
C LEU A 176 -2.08 7.00 1.03
N GLN A 177 -2.18 8.28 0.66
CA GLN A 177 -3.26 8.81 -0.16
C GLN A 177 -2.72 9.41 -1.46
N PRO A 178 -2.21 8.56 -2.40
CA PRO A 178 -1.79 9.06 -3.69
C PRO A 178 -2.98 9.61 -4.48
N SER A 179 -2.72 10.64 -5.29
CA SER A 179 -3.61 11.08 -6.37
C SER A 179 -3.29 10.34 -7.67
N ALA A 180 -3.23 11.04 -8.78
CA ALA A 180 -2.80 10.49 -10.05
C ALA A 180 -1.28 10.20 -10.02
N ILE A 181 -0.91 8.93 -10.11
CA ILE A 181 0.48 8.43 -10.15
C ILE A 181 0.64 7.56 -11.40
N TRP A 182 1.76 7.67 -12.09
CA TRP A 182 2.09 6.83 -13.23
C TRP A 182 2.31 5.38 -12.81
N THR A 183 1.36 4.51 -13.10
CA THR A 183 1.40 3.08 -12.78
C THR A 183 0.70 2.28 -13.89
N GLY A 184 0.88 0.96 -13.92
CA GLY A 184 0.12 0.09 -14.83
C GLY A 184 -1.40 0.24 -14.65
N MET A 185 -1.88 0.49 -13.44
CA MET A 185 -3.31 0.71 -13.14
C MET A 185 -3.84 2.02 -13.74
N SER A 186 -3.06 3.09 -13.71
CA SER A 186 -3.50 4.42 -14.17
C SER A 186 -3.23 4.65 -15.66
N LYS A 187 -2.26 3.92 -16.24
CA LYS A 187 -1.82 4.10 -17.63
C LYS A 187 -2.97 4.12 -18.65
N PRO A 188 -3.96 3.20 -18.63
CA PRO A 188 -5.06 3.23 -19.62
C PRO A 188 -5.89 4.52 -19.56
N PHE A 189 -5.99 5.15 -18.38
CA PHE A 189 -6.69 6.43 -18.23
C PHE A 189 -5.82 7.60 -18.67
N MET A 190 -4.49 7.52 -18.42
CA MET A 190 -3.53 8.58 -18.76
C MET A 190 -3.16 8.62 -20.25
N GLU A 191 -3.53 7.59 -21.02
CA GLU A 191 -3.44 7.59 -22.49
C GLU A 191 -4.47 8.53 -23.13
N ASP A 192 -5.56 8.85 -22.40
CA ASP A 192 -6.50 9.92 -22.78
C ASP A 192 -5.87 11.29 -22.46
N PRO A 193 -5.59 12.14 -23.48
CA PRO A 193 -4.94 13.45 -23.28
C PRO A 193 -5.76 14.40 -22.40
N ASP A 194 -7.10 14.35 -22.46
CA ASP A 194 -7.96 15.23 -21.69
C ASP A 194 -7.96 14.83 -20.21
N PHE A 195 -7.99 13.54 -19.92
CA PHE A 195 -7.88 13.03 -18.55
C PHE A 195 -6.50 13.35 -17.95
N ARG A 196 -5.45 13.18 -18.74
CA ARG A 196 -4.09 13.54 -18.34
C ARG A 196 -3.97 15.03 -18.04
N ALA A 197 -4.40 15.89 -18.98
CA ALA A 197 -4.36 17.35 -18.83
C ALA A 197 -5.18 17.82 -17.61
N TYR A 198 -6.31 17.17 -17.33
CA TYR A 198 -7.11 17.44 -16.14
C TYR A 198 -6.31 17.23 -14.85
N TRP A 199 -5.60 16.09 -14.72
CA TRP A 199 -4.83 15.79 -13.51
C TRP A 199 -3.56 16.65 -13.39
N GLU A 200 -2.85 16.91 -14.50
CA GLU A 200 -1.71 17.83 -14.51
C GLU A 200 -2.15 19.25 -14.12
N GLY A 201 -3.26 19.72 -14.63
CA GLY A 201 -3.82 21.02 -14.28
C GLY A 201 -4.40 21.09 -12.87
N LYS A 202 -4.88 19.96 -12.32
CA LYS A 202 -5.41 19.91 -10.96
C LYS A 202 -4.32 19.95 -9.90
N ALA A 203 -3.15 19.39 -10.16
CA ALA A 203 -2.01 19.44 -9.28
C ALA A 203 -1.23 20.76 -9.45
N PRO A 204 -1.14 21.65 -8.44
CA PRO A 204 -0.30 22.84 -8.51
C PRO A 204 1.17 22.54 -8.83
N ALA A 205 1.67 21.35 -8.56
CA ALA A 205 2.99 20.89 -8.96
C ALA A 205 3.17 20.82 -10.49
N GLY A 206 2.07 20.74 -11.26
CA GLY A 206 2.05 20.77 -12.72
C GLY A 206 2.40 19.44 -13.40
N TYR A 207 2.44 18.33 -12.68
CA TYR A 207 2.74 17.01 -13.23
C TYR A 207 1.98 15.89 -12.49
N ILE A 208 1.91 14.73 -13.12
CA ILE A 208 1.42 13.49 -12.53
C ILE A 208 2.58 12.84 -11.76
N GLY A 209 2.32 12.43 -10.52
CA GLY A 209 3.37 11.86 -9.66
C GLY A 209 3.90 10.52 -10.18
N GLU A 210 5.11 10.20 -9.80
CA GLU A 210 5.76 8.91 -10.07
C GLU A 210 5.66 7.98 -8.84
N PRO A 211 5.82 6.66 -9.01
CA PRO A 211 5.82 5.71 -7.89
C PRO A 211 6.80 6.07 -6.77
N GLU A 212 7.93 6.65 -7.10
CA GLU A 212 8.97 7.09 -6.18
C GLU A 212 8.49 8.23 -5.26
N ASP A 213 7.58 9.09 -5.73
CA ASP A 213 6.95 10.14 -4.91
C ASP A 213 6.11 9.55 -3.78
N VAL A 214 5.62 8.32 -3.95
CA VAL A 214 4.88 7.58 -2.92
C VAL A 214 5.81 6.74 -2.05
N ALA A 215 6.88 6.20 -2.62
CA ALA A 215 7.83 5.38 -1.88
C ALA A 215 8.60 6.18 -0.82
N ALA A 216 8.94 7.45 -1.07
CA ALA A 216 9.66 8.29 -0.12
C ALA A 216 8.90 8.53 1.19
N PRO A 217 7.63 8.99 1.21
CA PRO A 217 6.85 9.07 2.44
C PRO A 217 6.57 7.69 3.07
N ALA A 218 6.46 6.62 2.28
CA ALA A 218 6.35 5.26 2.81
C ALA A 218 7.61 4.88 3.63
N LEU A 219 8.80 5.23 3.16
CA LEU A 219 10.05 5.02 3.90
C LEU A 219 10.06 5.77 5.23
N PHE A 220 9.65 7.04 5.22
CA PHE A 220 9.54 7.83 6.45
C PHE A 220 8.60 7.15 7.46
N LEU A 221 7.40 6.77 7.03
CA LEU A 221 6.39 6.15 7.89
C LEU A 221 6.80 4.76 8.41
N ALA A 222 7.66 4.05 7.69
CA ALA A 222 8.22 2.76 8.10
C ALA A 222 9.38 2.89 9.10
N SER A 223 9.95 4.07 9.27
CA SER A 223 11.14 4.32 10.08
C SER A 223 10.82 4.67 11.55
N ASP A 224 11.86 4.76 12.37
CA ASP A 224 11.76 5.25 13.75
C ASP A 224 11.49 6.77 13.83
N ALA A 225 11.76 7.52 12.76
CA ALA A 225 11.44 8.94 12.69
C ALA A 225 9.91 9.20 12.76
N ALA A 226 9.10 8.22 12.35
CA ALA A 226 7.64 8.29 12.39
C ALA A 226 7.01 7.61 13.63
N ARG A 227 7.77 7.35 14.70
CA ARG A 227 7.30 6.59 15.87
C ARG A 227 6.07 7.17 16.58
N PHE A 228 5.77 8.44 16.37
CA PHE A 228 4.60 9.14 16.95
C PHE A 228 3.55 9.51 15.88
N VAL A 229 3.71 9.02 14.65
CA VAL A 229 2.75 9.22 13.56
C VAL A 229 1.93 7.94 13.41
N SER A 230 0.64 7.98 13.79
CA SER A 230 -0.26 6.83 13.71
C SER A 230 -1.70 7.28 13.46
N GLY A 231 -2.45 6.51 12.67
CA GLY A 231 -3.83 6.80 12.28
C GLY A 231 -3.96 7.86 11.18
N MET A 232 -2.86 8.29 10.57
CA MET A 232 -2.84 9.40 9.62
C MET A 232 -2.95 8.94 8.17
N GLY A 233 -3.74 9.71 7.38
CA GLY A 233 -3.70 9.68 5.93
C GLY A 233 -2.65 10.65 5.39
N PHE A 234 -1.66 10.13 4.70
CA PHE A 234 -0.56 10.91 4.16
C PHE A 234 -0.82 11.21 2.68
N ARG A 235 -1.21 12.44 2.36
CA ARG A 235 -1.56 12.84 0.99
C ARG A 235 -0.33 13.06 0.13
N ILE A 236 -0.30 12.40 -1.03
CA ILE A 236 0.74 12.55 -2.06
C ILE A 236 0.02 12.96 -3.35
N CYS A 237 -0.16 14.26 -3.56
CA CYS A 237 -1.07 14.76 -4.57
C CYS A 237 -0.58 16.02 -5.32
N GLY A 238 0.68 16.41 -5.17
CA GLY A 238 1.21 17.63 -5.81
C GLY A 238 0.41 18.90 -5.49
N GLY A 239 -0.32 18.92 -4.35
CA GLY A 239 -1.20 20.03 -3.94
C GLY A 239 -2.63 19.97 -4.53
N ALA A 240 -2.99 18.94 -5.32
CA ALA A 240 -4.30 18.85 -5.99
C ALA A 240 -5.49 18.93 -5.03
N MET A 241 -5.33 18.47 -3.80
CA MET A 241 -6.38 18.43 -2.76
C MET A 241 -6.24 19.55 -1.72
N ALA A 242 -5.36 20.52 -1.92
CA ALA A 242 -5.15 21.66 -1.03
C ALA A 242 -5.96 22.91 -1.44
N ARG A 243 -6.59 22.87 -2.62
CA ARG A 243 -7.43 23.95 -3.15
C ARG A 243 -8.86 23.47 -3.40
N PHE A 244 -9.84 24.40 -3.35
CA PHE A 244 -11.25 24.23 -3.71
C PHE A 244 -11.56 24.76 -5.08
#